data_429825b001a6826da1d223ea439b3a83
#
_entry.id   429825b001a6826da1d223ea439b3a83
#
_cell.length_a   1.000
_cell.length_b   1.000
_cell.length_c   1.000
_cell.angle_alpha   90.00
_cell.angle_beta   90.00
_cell.angle_gamma   90.00
#
_symmetry.space_group_name_H-M   'P 1'
#
loop_
_entity.id
_entity.type
_entity.pdbx_description
1 polymer ?
#
loop_
_entity_poly.entity_id
_entity_poly.type
_entity_poly.pdbx_seq_one_letter_code
_entity_poly.pdbx_strand_id
1 'polypeptide(L)'
;MAAKETEKMTIEQVADALGVSKTTVSRALSGKGRISEETRTKVYAYMGRTRSEPISAQSGEKLRTNNIAMVVPQRFIALDLPFLRKCMGGICTMADQRGYDLMLCYASNTEYSQLQRQLANHKVDGVILTYAMADDPCIELLRQYKTPFVLIGRSEDKTIPQADNDQVAAACEMTRILLQLGAKRIALLVGSTIYAVNTDRIRGYLRGFAEFGVPVDQRLVHSGVESAGQTLDALEA
;
A
#
# COMPACT_ATOMS: atom_id res chain seq x y z
N MET A 1 27.90 -37.90 11.95
CA MET A 1 27.41 -38.06 10.56
C MET A 1 27.28 -36.67 9.95
N ALA A 2 28.20 -36.35 9.05
CA ALA A 2 28.28 -35.03 8.44
C ALA A 2 27.14 -34.79 7.45
N ALA A 3 26.43 -33.67 7.61
CA ALA A 3 25.43 -33.21 6.65
C ALA A 3 26.15 -32.88 5.33
N LYS A 4 25.75 -33.54 4.22
CA LYS A 4 26.21 -33.25 2.88
C LYS A 4 25.73 -31.84 2.52
N GLU A 5 26.64 -30.87 2.43
CA GLU A 5 26.42 -29.60 1.75
C GLU A 5 25.97 -29.89 0.30
N THR A 6 24.77 -29.48 -0.04
CA THR A 6 24.25 -29.57 -1.41
C THR A 6 24.92 -28.45 -2.21
N GLU A 7 25.98 -28.77 -2.94
CA GLU A 7 26.67 -27.84 -3.85
C GLU A 7 25.63 -27.23 -4.82
N LYS A 8 25.53 -25.90 -4.84
CA LYS A 8 24.65 -25.14 -5.76
C LYS A 8 25.16 -25.36 -7.19
N MET A 9 24.43 -26.17 -7.98
CA MET A 9 24.74 -26.34 -9.40
C MET A 9 24.61 -25.01 -10.14
N THR A 10 25.67 -24.62 -10.87
CA THR A 10 25.68 -23.44 -11.71
C THR A 10 25.01 -23.70 -13.05
N ILE A 11 24.51 -22.63 -13.73
CA ILE A 11 23.95 -22.74 -15.09
C ILE A 11 24.94 -23.41 -16.07
N GLU A 12 26.23 -23.20 -15.87
CA GLU A 12 27.30 -23.79 -16.66
C GLU A 12 27.35 -25.30 -16.49
N GLN A 13 27.37 -25.78 -15.25
CA GLN A 13 27.36 -27.21 -14.93
C GLN A 13 26.13 -27.93 -15.48
N VAL A 14 24.94 -27.29 -15.41
CA VAL A 14 23.69 -27.82 -15.99
C VAL A 14 23.78 -27.87 -17.51
N ALA A 15 24.32 -26.82 -18.15
CA ALA A 15 24.47 -26.72 -19.58
C ALA A 15 25.41 -27.84 -20.13
N ASP A 16 26.55 -28.02 -19.49
CA ASP A 16 27.55 -29.05 -19.85
C ASP A 16 26.97 -30.47 -19.66
N ALA A 17 26.29 -30.71 -18.55
CA ALA A 17 25.70 -32.02 -18.25
C ALA A 17 24.55 -32.43 -19.19
N LEU A 18 23.78 -31.47 -19.68
CA LEU A 18 22.66 -31.70 -20.59
C LEU A 18 23.03 -31.52 -22.08
N GLY A 19 24.25 -31.11 -22.40
CA GLY A 19 24.71 -30.87 -23.76
C GLY A 19 23.96 -29.70 -24.45
N VAL A 20 23.55 -28.68 -23.69
CA VAL A 20 22.84 -27.51 -24.20
C VAL A 20 23.60 -26.23 -23.90
N SER A 21 23.27 -25.13 -24.58
CA SER A 21 23.93 -23.85 -24.30
C SER A 21 23.52 -23.26 -22.95
N LYS A 22 24.38 -22.46 -22.31
CA LYS A 22 24.04 -21.68 -21.08
C LYS A 22 22.79 -20.81 -21.30
N THR A 23 22.65 -20.26 -22.52
CA THR A 23 21.49 -19.48 -22.90
C THR A 23 20.20 -20.33 -22.93
N THR A 24 20.30 -21.59 -23.35
CA THR A 24 19.16 -22.54 -23.35
C THR A 24 18.72 -22.85 -21.92
N VAL A 25 19.67 -23.12 -21.01
CA VAL A 25 19.37 -23.36 -19.59
C VAL A 25 18.73 -22.13 -18.96
N SER A 26 19.34 -20.94 -19.16
CA SER A 26 18.81 -19.67 -18.64
C SER A 26 17.38 -19.39 -19.13
N ARG A 27 17.10 -19.61 -20.41
CA ARG A 27 15.76 -19.44 -20.99
C ARG A 27 14.76 -20.49 -20.49
N ALA A 28 15.19 -21.74 -20.31
CA ALA A 28 14.35 -22.78 -19.73
C ALA A 28 13.91 -22.41 -18.31
N LEU A 29 14.82 -21.87 -17.49
CA LEU A 29 14.58 -21.48 -16.10
C LEU A 29 13.76 -20.19 -15.96
N SER A 30 14.02 -19.20 -16.83
CA SER A 30 13.31 -17.90 -16.80
C SER A 30 11.94 -17.90 -17.47
N GLY A 31 11.60 -18.97 -18.17
CA GLY A 31 10.36 -19.04 -18.95
C GLY A 31 10.32 -18.15 -20.20
N LYS A 32 11.40 -17.41 -20.50
CA LYS A 32 11.49 -16.47 -21.62
C LYS A 32 12.07 -17.13 -22.88
N GLY A 33 11.46 -16.88 -24.03
CA GLY A 33 11.92 -17.37 -25.35
C GLY A 33 11.36 -18.73 -25.75
N ARG A 34 11.57 -19.10 -27.04
CA ARG A 34 11.13 -20.40 -27.59
C ARG A 34 12.12 -21.50 -27.17
N ILE A 35 11.72 -22.30 -26.20
CA ILE A 35 12.41 -23.54 -25.78
C ILE A 35 11.37 -24.65 -25.83
N SER A 36 11.75 -25.83 -26.37
CA SER A 36 10.85 -26.99 -26.40
C SER A 36 10.50 -27.42 -24.97
N GLU A 37 9.26 -27.90 -24.78
CA GLU A 37 8.80 -28.44 -23.50
C GLU A 37 9.68 -29.60 -23.01
N GLU A 38 10.18 -30.41 -23.92
CA GLU A 38 11.10 -31.50 -23.61
C GLU A 38 12.42 -31.00 -23.02
N THR A 39 13.03 -29.98 -23.63
CA THR A 39 14.27 -29.38 -23.13
C THR A 39 14.04 -28.73 -21.77
N ARG A 40 12.91 -28.06 -21.58
CA ARG A 40 12.54 -27.44 -20.31
C ARG A 40 12.40 -28.49 -19.20
N THR A 41 11.67 -29.58 -19.49
CA THR A 41 11.49 -30.69 -18.56
C THR A 41 12.83 -31.34 -18.18
N LYS A 42 13.73 -31.56 -19.16
CA LYS A 42 15.08 -32.10 -18.90
C LYS A 42 15.89 -31.19 -17.96
N VAL A 43 15.88 -29.88 -18.16
CA VAL A 43 16.57 -28.91 -17.30
C VAL A 43 16.02 -28.96 -15.88
N TYR A 44 14.69 -28.94 -15.69
CA TYR A 44 14.08 -29.02 -14.37
C TYR A 44 14.35 -30.37 -13.67
N ALA A 45 14.22 -31.47 -14.39
CA ALA A 45 14.49 -32.81 -13.85
C ALA A 45 15.94 -32.96 -13.40
N TYR A 46 16.89 -32.46 -14.20
CA TYR A 46 18.32 -32.53 -13.86
C TYR A 46 18.66 -31.69 -12.63
N MET A 47 17.99 -30.54 -12.44
CA MET A 47 18.16 -29.71 -11.25
C MET A 47 17.38 -30.21 -10.03
N GLY A 48 16.69 -31.35 -10.12
CA GLY A 48 15.85 -31.90 -9.05
C GLY A 48 14.64 -31.03 -8.72
N ARG A 49 14.14 -30.27 -9.71
CA ARG A 49 13.03 -29.32 -9.54
C ARG A 49 11.79 -29.76 -10.31
N THR A 50 10.62 -29.51 -9.75
CA THR A 50 9.36 -29.60 -10.50
C THR A 50 9.09 -28.29 -11.24
N ARG A 51 8.44 -28.38 -12.40
CA ARG A 51 8.13 -27.24 -13.29
C ARG A 51 7.37 -26.06 -12.62
N SER A 52 6.73 -26.33 -11.49
CA SER A 52 5.95 -25.37 -10.72
C SER A 52 6.75 -24.67 -9.62
N GLU A 53 8.01 -25.04 -9.38
CA GLU A 53 8.83 -24.42 -8.36
C GLU A 53 9.59 -23.21 -8.93
N PRO A 54 9.30 -21.97 -8.54
CA PRO A 54 10.10 -20.83 -8.91
C PRO A 54 11.52 -20.97 -8.34
N ILE A 55 12.52 -20.40 -9.03
CA ILE A 55 13.95 -20.44 -8.67
C ILE A 55 14.23 -20.04 -7.21
N SER A 56 13.27 -19.34 -6.59
CA SER A 56 13.30 -18.87 -5.21
C SER A 56 12.95 -19.91 -4.13
N ALA A 57 12.50 -21.13 -4.49
CA ALA A 57 11.92 -22.07 -3.51
C ALA A 57 12.96 -22.90 -2.71
N GLN A 58 14.26 -22.76 -2.95
CA GLN A 58 15.28 -23.59 -2.29
C GLN A 58 16.07 -22.95 -1.15
N SER A 59 15.94 -21.65 -0.94
CA SER A 59 16.37 -21.04 0.32
C SER A 59 15.10 -20.67 1.06
N GLY A 60 14.89 -21.11 2.28
CA GLY A 60 13.77 -20.71 3.12
C GLY A 60 13.74 -19.20 3.45
N GLU A 61 14.59 -18.42 2.81
CA GLU A 61 14.57 -16.98 2.72
C GLU A 61 13.77 -16.57 1.47
N LYS A 62 12.64 -15.95 1.70
CA LYS A 62 11.88 -15.23 0.68
C LYS A 62 12.86 -14.26 0.00
N LEU A 63 13.23 -14.52 -1.26
CA LEU A 63 14.12 -13.62 -2.01
C LEU A 63 13.51 -12.21 -1.98
N ARG A 64 14.21 -11.27 -1.36
CA ARG A 64 13.79 -9.88 -1.31
C ARG A 64 13.82 -9.30 -2.72
N THR A 65 12.76 -8.60 -3.07
CA THR A 65 12.64 -7.89 -4.34
C THR A 65 13.25 -6.50 -4.26
N ASN A 66 13.42 -6.00 -3.04
CA ASN A 66 13.76 -4.61 -2.70
C ASN A 66 12.76 -3.61 -3.28
N ASN A 67 11.51 -4.02 -3.47
CA ASN A 67 10.42 -3.16 -3.91
C ASN A 67 9.37 -3.02 -2.81
N ILE A 68 8.88 -1.81 -2.61
CA ILE A 68 7.73 -1.48 -1.76
C ILE A 68 6.63 -0.90 -2.65
N ALA A 69 5.40 -1.41 -2.52
CA ALA A 69 4.25 -0.80 -3.17
C ALA A 69 3.65 0.31 -2.31
N MET A 70 3.38 1.45 -2.91
CA MET A 70 2.57 2.52 -2.33
C MET A 70 1.20 2.52 -3.00
N VAL A 71 0.15 2.22 -2.25
CA VAL A 71 -1.22 2.16 -2.77
C VAL A 71 -1.90 3.51 -2.56
N VAL A 72 -2.38 4.09 -3.65
CA VAL A 72 -3.02 5.40 -3.68
C VAL A 72 -4.40 5.28 -4.31
N PRO A 73 -5.46 5.81 -3.69
CA PRO A 73 -6.76 5.89 -4.33
C PRO A 73 -6.67 6.69 -5.63
N GLN A 74 -7.17 6.13 -6.73
CA GLN A 74 -7.09 6.75 -8.06
C GLN A 74 -7.66 8.18 -8.07
N ARG A 75 -8.74 8.42 -7.33
CA ARG A 75 -9.36 9.74 -7.21
C ARG A 75 -8.47 10.80 -6.54
N PHE A 76 -7.53 10.40 -5.66
CA PHE A 76 -6.64 11.33 -4.98
C PHE A 76 -5.61 11.96 -5.91
N ILE A 77 -5.35 11.32 -7.06
CA ILE A 77 -4.43 11.86 -8.08
C ILE A 77 -5.04 13.08 -8.74
N ALA A 78 -6.34 13.01 -9.04
CA ALA A 78 -7.07 14.12 -9.66
C ALA A 78 -7.19 15.36 -8.74
N LEU A 79 -7.06 15.16 -7.42
CA LEU A 79 -7.25 16.22 -6.42
C LEU A 79 -5.95 16.99 -6.09
N ASP A 80 -4.80 16.61 -6.68
CA ASP A 80 -3.46 17.21 -6.40
C ASP A 80 -3.25 17.51 -4.90
N LEU A 81 -3.41 16.48 -4.05
CA LEU A 81 -3.35 16.63 -2.60
C LEU A 81 -1.90 16.89 -2.14
N PRO A 82 -1.58 18.08 -1.57
CA PRO A 82 -0.24 18.41 -1.10
C PRO A 82 0.27 17.43 -0.03
N PHE A 83 -0.62 16.89 0.80
CA PHE A 83 -0.31 15.88 1.79
C PHE A 83 0.25 14.61 1.15
N LEU A 84 -0.44 14.05 0.16
CA LEU A 84 -0.02 12.83 -0.53
C LEU A 84 1.33 13.02 -1.22
N ARG A 85 1.55 14.16 -1.87
CA ARG A 85 2.81 14.50 -2.52
C ARG A 85 3.97 14.57 -1.53
N LYS A 86 3.77 15.16 -0.34
CA LYS A 86 4.77 15.20 0.73
C LYS A 86 5.06 13.81 1.30
N CYS A 87 4.02 13.00 1.55
CA CYS A 87 4.19 11.61 1.99
C CYS A 87 5.00 10.81 0.98
N MET A 88 4.66 10.88 -0.30
CA MET A 88 5.37 10.20 -1.38
C MET A 88 6.84 10.61 -1.43
N GLY A 89 7.14 11.92 -1.33
CA GLY A 89 8.52 12.40 -1.29
C GLY A 89 9.31 11.84 -0.10
N GLY A 90 8.71 11.82 1.10
CA GLY A 90 9.34 11.23 2.29
C GLY A 90 9.56 9.73 2.16
N ILE A 91 8.57 9.00 1.61
CA ILE A 91 8.66 7.56 1.37
C ILE A 91 9.77 7.25 0.36
N CYS A 92 9.82 7.98 -0.78
CA CYS A 92 10.88 7.81 -1.78
C CYS A 92 12.27 8.00 -1.16
N THR A 93 12.48 9.07 -0.40
CA THR A 93 13.75 9.35 0.26
C THR A 93 14.16 8.22 1.22
N MET A 94 13.22 7.73 2.03
CA MET A 94 13.51 6.68 3.00
C MET A 94 13.68 5.31 2.35
N ALA A 95 12.98 5.02 1.26
CA ALA A 95 13.14 3.78 0.48
C ALA A 95 14.54 3.74 -0.14
N ASP A 96 14.94 4.81 -0.84
CA ASP A 96 16.27 4.93 -1.46
C ASP A 96 17.40 4.72 -0.43
N GLN A 97 17.34 5.39 0.73
CA GLN A 97 18.33 5.22 1.80
C GLN A 97 18.45 3.79 2.33
N ARG A 98 17.43 2.97 2.13
CA ARG A 98 17.37 1.57 2.57
C ARG A 98 17.54 0.56 1.42
N GLY A 99 17.84 1.03 0.22
CA GLY A 99 18.02 0.18 -0.96
C GLY A 99 16.70 -0.44 -1.45
N TYR A 100 15.57 0.27 -1.31
CA TYR A 100 14.28 -0.13 -1.83
C TYR A 100 13.81 0.79 -2.95
N ASP A 101 13.21 0.20 -3.97
CA ASP A 101 12.47 0.92 -5.01
C ASP A 101 11.00 1.08 -4.62
N LEU A 102 10.39 2.22 -5.00
CA LEU A 102 8.99 2.49 -4.74
C LEU A 102 8.14 2.24 -6.00
N MET A 103 7.19 1.32 -5.90
CA MET A 103 6.21 1.02 -6.92
C MET A 103 4.87 1.67 -6.59
N LEU A 104 4.39 2.54 -7.47
CA LEU A 104 3.08 3.17 -7.28
C LEU A 104 1.96 2.26 -7.80
N CYS A 105 0.98 2.00 -6.95
CA CYS A 105 -0.22 1.24 -7.26
C CYS A 105 -1.45 2.12 -7.12
N TYR A 106 -2.23 2.21 -8.16
CA TYR A 106 -3.53 2.85 -8.11
C TYR A 106 -4.61 1.83 -7.73
N ALA A 107 -5.48 2.24 -6.80
CA ALA A 107 -6.61 1.45 -6.38
C ALA A 107 -7.91 2.26 -6.53
N SER A 108 -8.96 1.65 -7.04
CA SER A 108 -10.31 2.15 -6.84
C SER A 108 -10.85 1.62 -5.51
N ASN A 109 -11.99 2.10 -5.05
CA ASN A 109 -12.57 1.64 -3.78
C ASN A 109 -12.90 0.13 -3.75
N THR A 110 -12.96 -0.51 -4.91
CA THR A 110 -13.40 -1.91 -5.06
C THR A 110 -12.44 -2.75 -5.90
N GLU A 111 -11.44 -2.14 -6.55
CA GLU A 111 -10.57 -2.83 -7.51
C GLU A 111 -9.10 -2.64 -7.17
N TYR A 112 -8.46 -3.76 -6.85
CA TYR A 112 -7.05 -3.86 -6.47
C TYR A 112 -6.25 -4.76 -7.44
N SER A 113 -6.71 -4.88 -8.69
CA SER A 113 -6.13 -5.81 -9.68
C SER A 113 -4.64 -5.58 -9.93
N GLN A 114 -4.18 -4.34 -9.91
CA GLN A 114 -2.76 -4.01 -10.03
C GLN A 114 -1.95 -4.52 -8.83
N LEU A 115 -2.42 -4.25 -7.61
CA LEU A 115 -1.78 -4.72 -6.39
C LEU A 115 -1.81 -6.25 -6.32
N GLN A 116 -2.96 -6.87 -6.62
CA GLN A 116 -3.10 -8.32 -6.61
C GLN A 116 -2.10 -9.00 -7.57
N ARG A 117 -1.89 -8.45 -8.78
CA ARG A 117 -0.85 -8.96 -9.70
C ARG A 117 0.56 -8.81 -9.14
N GLN A 118 0.86 -7.74 -8.41
CA GLN A 118 2.18 -7.55 -7.79
C GLN A 118 2.40 -8.56 -6.67
N LEU A 119 1.39 -8.78 -5.83
CA LEU A 119 1.43 -9.75 -4.73
C LEU A 119 1.55 -11.19 -5.25
N ALA A 120 0.70 -11.57 -6.22
CA ALA A 120 0.71 -12.91 -6.81
C ALA A 120 2.01 -13.26 -7.54
N ASN A 121 2.70 -12.25 -8.09
CA ASN A 121 3.98 -12.42 -8.76
C ASN A 121 5.18 -12.11 -7.86
N HIS A 122 4.98 -11.96 -6.56
CA HIS A 122 6.03 -11.66 -5.59
C HIS A 122 6.94 -10.50 -6.01
N LYS A 123 6.35 -9.40 -6.51
CA LYS A 123 7.10 -8.24 -7.02
C LYS A 123 7.43 -7.20 -5.96
N VAL A 124 6.85 -7.32 -4.78
CA VAL A 124 7.02 -6.37 -3.66
C VAL A 124 7.23 -7.12 -2.35
N ASP A 125 8.05 -6.56 -1.48
CA ASP A 125 8.36 -7.10 -0.16
C ASP A 125 7.41 -6.57 0.92
N GLY A 126 6.78 -5.42 0.66
CA GLY A 126 5.85 -4.78 1.56
C GLY A 126 4.98 -3.75 0.87
N VAL A 127 3.96 -3.28 1.58
CA VAL A 127 2.98 -2.34 1.06
C VAL A 127 2.75 -1.18 2.03
N ILE A 128 2.66 0.03 1.50
CA ILE A 128 2.22 1.23 2.23
C ILE A 128 0.84 1.61 1.70
N LEU A 129 -0.17 1.54 2.57
CA LEU A 129 -1.51 2.05 2.30
C LEU A 129 -1.55 3.52 2.69
N THR A 130 -1.96 4.39 1.78
CA THR A 130 -1.96 5.85 2.00
C THR A 130 -3.30 6.40 2.49
N TYR A 131 -4.21 5.53 2.84
CA TYR A 131 -5.55 5.87 3.33
C TYR A 131 -6.06 4.78 4.27
N ALA A 132 -6.97 5.15 5.15
CA ALA A 132 -7.67 4.24 6.04
C ALA A 132 -9.17 4.29 5.75
N MET A 133 -9.75 3.13 5.46
CA MET A 133 -11.20 2.93 5.33
C MET A 133 -11.66 1.93 6.38
N ALA A 134 -12.93 2.04 6.79
CA ALA A 134 -13.57 0.97 7.53
C ALA A 134 -13.72 -0.26 6.61
N ASP A 135 -13.44 -1.46 7.13
CA ASP A 135 -13.57 -2.73 6.39
C ASP A 135 -12.88 -2.71 5.02
N ASP A 136 -11.63 -2.20 4.95
CA ASP A 136 -10.89 -2.05 3.70
C ASP A 136 -10.55 -3.41 3.08
N PRO A 137 -11.09 -3.76 1.90
CA PRO A 137 -10.80 -5.02 1.22
C PRO A 137 -9.30 -5.21 0.88
N CYS A 138 -8.55 -4.10 0.78
CA CYS A 138 -7.11 -4.15 0.55
C CYS A 138 -6.36 -4.79 1.72
N ILE A 139 -6.80 -4.51 2.96
CA ILE A 139 -6.21 -5.10 4.17
C ILE A 139 -6.40 -6.62 4.16
N GLU A 140 -7.60 -7.08 3.81
CA GLU A 140 -7.89 -8.51 3.72
C GLU A 140 -7.04 -9.18 2.63
N LEU A 141 -6.91 -8.54 1.47
CA LEU A 141 -6.04 -9.01 0.39
C LEU A 141 -4.58 -9.16 0.86
N LEU A 142 -4.05 -8.16 1.57
CA LEU A 142 -2.68 -8.19 2.08
C LEU A 142 -2.47 -9.30 3.13
N ARG A 143 -3.46 -9.57 3.97
CA ARG A 143 -3.45 -10.66 4.93
C ARG A 143 -3.46 -12.03 4.24
N GLN A 144 -4.27 -12.23 3.21
CA GLN A 144 -4.31 -13.45 2.40
C GLN A 144 -2.95 -13.76 1.78
N TYR A 145 -2.28 -12.74 1.24
CA TYR A 145 -0.95 -12.90 0.65
C TYR A 145 0.19 -12.89 1.70
N LYS A 146 -0.13 -12.73 2.99
CA LYS A 146 0.86 -12.64 4.08
C LYS A 146 1.96 -11.61 3.79
N THR A 147 1.58 -10.49 3.17
CA THR A 147 2.50 -9.41 2.80
C THR A 147 2.53 -8.39 3.92
N PRO A 148 3.71 -8.02 4.44
CA PRO A 148 3.82 -6.96 5.43
C PRO A 148 3.29 -5.64 4.88
N PHE A 149 2.56 -4.89 5.71
CA PHE A 149 2.07 -3.58 5.31
C PHE A 149 2.00 -2.61 6.50
N VAL A 150 1.98 -1.33 6.16
CA VAL A 150 1.77 -0.22 7.10
C VAL A 150 0.70 0.71 6.53
N LEU A 151 -0.07 1.32 7.41
CA LEU A 151 -1.13 2.24 7.07
C LEU A 151 -0.72 3.68 7.39
N ILE A 152 -0.91 4.59 6.45
CA ILE A 152 -0.93 6.03 6.71
C ILE A 152 -2.36 6.43 7.02
N GLY A 153 -2.61 6.77 8.28
CA GLY A 153 -3.93 7.02 8.84
C GLY A 153 -4.23 6.08 10.00
N ARG A 154 -5.44 6.19 10.55
CA ARG A 154 -5.86 5.47 11.74
C ARG A 154 -6.80 4.32 11.41
N SER A 155 -6.51 3.15 12.00
CA SER A 155 -7.40 2.00 12.04
C SER A 155 -7.76 1.66 13.48
N GLU A 156 -8.96 1.15 13.70
CA GLU A 156 -9.36 0.59 15.00
C GLU A 156 -8.63 -0.73 15.30
N ASP A 157 -8.21 -1.44 14.26
CA ASP A 157 -7.39 -2.64 14.42
C ASP A 157 -5.95 -2.27 14.81
N LYS A 158 -5.64 -2.47 16.10
CA LYS A 158 -4.33 -2.16 16.68
C LYS A 158 -3.22 -3.13 16.28
N THR A 159 -3.54 -4.21 15.58
CA THR A 159 -2.54 -5.13 15.03
C THR A 159 -1.87 -4.59 13.78
N ILE A 160 -2.46 -3.57 13.15
CA ILE A 160 -1.92 -2.93 11.95
C ILE A 160 -0.92 -1.86 12.37
N PRO A 161 0.35 -1.93 11.92
CA PRO A 161 1.28 -0.82 12.05
C PRO A 161 0.73 0.40 11.32
N GLN A 162 0.65 1.53 12.00
CA GLN A 162 0.03 2.73 11.45
C GLN A 162 0.86 3.98 11.80
N ALA A 163 0.91 4.91 10.86
CA ALA A 163 1.48 6.24 11.04
C ALA A 163 0.36 7.27 10.81
N ASP A 164 -0.03 7.97 11.85
CA ASP A 164 -1.14 8.92 11.80
C ASP A 164 -0.80 10.20 12.56
N ASN A 165 -1.52 11.26 12.19
CA ASN A 165 -1.65 12.46 12.99
C ASN A 165 -2.92 12.32 13.84
N ASP A 166 -2.94 12.82 15.06
CA ASP A 166 -4.17 12.85 15.86
C ASP A 166 -5.16 13.86 15.27
N GLN A 167 -5.95 13.39 14.29
CA GLN A 167 -6.92 14.22 13.56
C GLN A 167 -8.04 14.72 14.48
N VAL A 168 -8.39 13.93 15.51
CA VAL A 168 -9.40 14.33 16.51
C VAL A 168 -8.87 15.49 17.34
N ALA A 169 -7.66 15.36 17.88
CA ALA A 169 -7.06 16.43 18.69
C ALA A 169 -6.79 17.69 17.84
N ALA A 170 -6.29 17.54 16.62
CA ALA A 170 -6.01 18.68 15.74
C ALA A 170 -7.29 19.46 15.36
N ALA A 171 -8.36 18.76 14.98
CA ALA A 171 -9.63 19.40 14.66
C ALA A 171 -10.31 20.03 15.90
N CYS A 172 -10.20 19.38 17.06
CA CYS A 172 -10.68 19.92 18.33
C CYS A 172 -9.95 21.23 18.68
N GLU A 173 -8.63 21.24 18.61
CA GLU A 173 -7.83 22.41 18.91
C GLU A 173 -8.10 23.56 17.93
N MET A 174 -8.19 23.29 16.64
CA MET A 174 -8.54 24.31 15.64
C MET A 174 -9.93 24.92 15.94
N THR A 175 -10.91 24.09 16.27
CA THR A 175 -12.26 24.56 16.64
C THR A 175 -12.22 25.43 17.89
N ARG A 176 -11.48 25.03 18.93
CA ARG A 176 -11.29 25.80 20.15
C ARG A 176 -10.66 27.18 19.87
N ILE A 177 -9.62 27.22 19.05
CA ILE A 177 -8.94 28.48 18.67
C ILE A 177 -9.94 29.42 18.02
N LEU A 178 -10.75 28.96 17.06
CA LEU A 178 -11.75 29.79 16.39
C LEU A 178 -12.81 30.31 17.36
N LEU A 179 -13.30 29.47 18.28
CA LEU A 179 -14.25 29.88 19.32
C LEU A 179 -13.64 30.92 20.28
N GLN A 180 -12.36 30.74 20.70
CA GLN A 180 -11.64 31.69 21.53
C GLN A 180 -11.44 33.05 20.86
N LEU A 181 -11.27 33.06 19.52
CA LEU A 181 -11.19 34.27 18.71
C LEU A 181 -12.56 34.95 18.50
N GLY A 182 -13.63 34.39 19.08
CA GLY A 182 -14.98 34.96 19.03
C GLY A 182 -15.81 34.55 17.81
N ALA A 183 -15.39 33.55 17.05
CA ALA A 183 -16.20 33.01 15.94
C ALA A 183 -17.51 32.42 16.48
N LYS A 184 -18.64 32.94 16.00
CA LYS A 184 -19.98 32.49 16.41
C LYS A 184 -20.52 31.37 15.52
N ARG A 185 -20.09 31.31 14.28
CA ARG A 185 -20.49 30.29 13.31
C ARG A 185 -19.21 29.75 12.67
N ILE A 186 -19.02 28.45 12.80
CA ILE A 186 -17.86 27.76 12.23
C ILE A 186 -18.41 26.66 11.34
N ALA A 187 -18.12 26.71 10.04
CA ALA A 187 -18.48 25.63 9.13
C ALA A 187 -17.34 24.61 9.07
N LEU A 188 -17.68 23.34 9.02
CA LEU A 188 -16.76 22.24 8.78
C LEU A 188 -17.04 21.62 7.41
N LEU A 189 -16.06 21.65 6.52
CA LEU A 189 -16.11 20.98 5.22
C LEU A 189 -15.12 19.84 5.22
N VAL A 190 -15.59 18.61 5.03
CA VAL A 190 -14.75 17.41 4.94
C VAL A 190 -15.15 16.56 3.73
N GLY A 191 -14.23 15.77 3.24
CA GLY A 191 -14.49 14.82 2.16
C GLY A 191 -15.37 13.64 2.62
N SER A 192 -15.38 12.57 1.82
CA SER A 192 -16.18 11.37 2.10
C SER A 192 -15.85 10.75 3.45
N THR A 193 -16.88 10.41 4.22
CA THR A 193 -16.79 9.76 5.54
C THR A 193 -16.41 8.28 5.48
N ILE A 194 -16.28 7.69 4.29
CA ILE A 194 -15.67 6.35 4.13
C ILE A 194 -14.21 6.34 4.59
N TYR A 195 -13.54 7.50 4.60
CA TYR A 195 -12.17 7.65 5.08
C TYR A 195 -12.17 8.07 6.54
N ALA A 196 -11.46 7.31 7.36
CA ALA A 196 -11.36 7.53 8.81
C ALA A 196 -10.92 8.96 9.17
N VAL A 197 -10.03 9.56 8.38
CA VAL A 197 -9.55 10.94 8.58
C VAL A 197 -10.69 11.96 8.62
N ASN A 198 -11.74 11.79 7.82
CA ASN A 198 -12.86 12.73 7.78
C ASN A 198 -13.82 12.55 8.95
N THR A 199 -14.08 11.31 9.36
CA THR A 199 -14.88 11.02 10.56
C THR A 199 -14.16 11.50 11.83
N ASP A 200 -12.84 11.37 11.89
CA ASP A 200 -12.05 11.87 13.02
C ASP A 200 -12.03 13.40 13.11
N ARG A 201 -11.98 14.10 11.97
CA ARG A 201 -12.11 15.57 11.93
C ARG A 201 -13.48 16.03 12.39
N ILE A 202 -14.56 15.35 11.97
CA ILE A 202 -15.92 15.64 12.47
C ILE A 202 -15.97 15.43 13.97
N ARG A 203 -15.44 14.32 14.48
CA ARG A 203 -15.39 14.02 15.92
C ARG A 203 -14.65 15.10 16.70
N GLY A 204 -13.48 15.53 16.18
CA GLY A 204 -12.70 16.59 16.80
C GLY A 204 -13.41 17.93 16.81
N TYR A 205 -14.05 18.31 15.71
CA TYR A 205 -14.87 19.51 15.62
C TYR A 205 -15.99 19.52 16.67
N LEU A 206 -16.78 18.44 16.74
CA LEU A 206 -17.85 18.30 17.72
C LEU A 206 -17.34 18.37 19.16
N ARG A 207 -16.19 17.73 19.42
CA ARG A 207 -15.54 17.77 20.72
C ARG A 207 -15.08 19.19 21.10
N GLY A 208 -14.55 19.97 20.17
CA GLY A 208 -14.16 21.36 20.39
C GLY A 208 -15.32 22.24 20.86
N PHE A 209 -16.49 22.10 20.23
CA PHE A 209 -17.71 22.79 20.67
C PHE A 209 -18.16 22.33 22.05
N ALA A 210 -18.17 21.03 22.30
CA ALA A 210 -18.60 20.47 23.60
C ALA A 210 -17.71 20.94 24.74
N GLU A 211 -16.37 20.94 24.56
CA GLU A 211 -15.42 21.43 25.57
C GLU A 211 -15.56 22.95 25.81
N PHE A 212 -16.01 23.69 24.81
CA PHE A 212 -16.25 25.13 24.94
C PHE A 212 -17.65 25.46 25.52
N GLY A 213 -18.52 24.46 25.65
CA GLY A 213 -19.88 24.62 26.16
C GLY A 213 -20.86 25.32 25.20
N VAL A 214 -20.58 25.32 23.88
CA VAL A 214 -21.40 25.95 22.85
C VAL A 214 -22.08 24.87 22.01
N PRO A 215 -23.40 25.00 21.69
CA PRO A 215 -24.08 24.04 20.85
C PRO A 215 -23.59 24.10 19.40
N VAL A 216 -23.53 22.94 18.76
CA VAL A 216 -23.18 22.83 17.34
C VAL A 216 -24.40 23.08 16.46
N ASP A 217 -24.28 23.93 15.45
CA ASP A 217 -25.22 24.01 14.36
C ASP A 217 -24.88 22.94 13.31
N GLN A 218 -25.68 21.87 13.29
CA GLN A 218 -25.45 20.72 12.39
C GLN A 218 -25.54 21.09 10.90
N ARG A 219 -26.20 22.19 10.56
CA ARG A 219 -26.29 22.70 9.18
C ARG A 219 -24.95 23.18 8.64
N LEU A 220 -23.98 23.45 9.54
CA LEU A 220 -22.63 23.90 9.19
C LEU A 220 -21.63 22.74 9.07
N VAL A 221 -22.10 21.47 9.16
CA VAL A 221 -21.24 20.27 9.00
C VAL A 221 -21.51 19.65 7.64
N HIS A 222 -20.63 19.90 6.70
CA HIS A 222 -20.72 19.39 5.32
C HIS A 222 -19.70 18.27 5.10
N SER A 223 -20.20 17.07 4.78
CA SER A 223 -19.38 15.92 4.43
C SER A 223 -19.57 15.52 2.97
N GLY A 224 -18.61 14.78 2.40
CA GLY A 224 -18.65 14.40 0.99
C GLY A 224 -18.26 15.53 0.04
N VAL A 225 -17.62 16.59 0.54
CA VAL A 225 -17.15 17.72 -0.26
C VAL A 225 -15.84 17.33 -0.94
N GLU A 226 -15.90 17.03 -2.24
CA GLU A 226 -14.76 16.48 -3.01
C GLU A 226 -14.43 17.30 -4.26
N SER A 227 -15.14 18.40 -4.50
CA SER A 227 -14.92 19.29 -5.64
C SER A 227 -15.08 20.76 -5.27
N ALA A 228 -14.52 21.64 -6.11
CA ALA A 228 -14.71 23.08 -5.94
C ALA A 228 -16.18 23.50 -6.02
N GLY A 229 -16.97 22.87 -6.91
CA GLY A 229 -18.42 23.12 -7.01
C GLY A 229 -19.14 22.79 -5.70
N GLN A 230 -18.91 21.59 -5.15
CA GLN A 230 -19.50 21.20 -3.87
C GLN A 230 -19.05 22.10 -2.70
N THR A 231 -17.80 22.63 -2.77
CA THR A 231 -17.34 23.60 -1.78
C THR A 231 -18.14 24.90 -1.87
N LEU A 232 -18.38 25.41 -3.06
CA LEU A 232 -19.20 26.60 -3.27
C LEU A 232 -20.64 26.39 -2.81
N ASP A 233 -21.27 25.28 -3.21
CA ASP A 233 -22.62 24.90 -2.78
C ASP A 233 -22.75 24.86 -1.23
N ALA A 234 -21.73 24.28 -0.57
CA ALA A 234 -21.72 24.21 0.89
C ALA A 234 -21.48 25.57 1.59
N LEU A 235 -20.89 26.54 0.91
CA LEU A 235 -20.68 27.89 1.43
C LEU A 235 -21.91 28.81 1.21
N GLU A 236 -22.74 28.49 0.23
CA GLU A 236 -23.96 29.23 -0.09
C GLU A 236 -25.20 28.76 0.71
N ALA A 237 -25.12 27.55 1.31
CA ALA A 237 -26.18 26.93 2.11
C ALA A 237 -26.19 27.43 3.57
#